data_8a7c2c35149bca8c675b5a97177a83a4
#
_entry.id   8a7c2c35149bca8c675b5a97177a83a4
#
_cell.length_a   1.000
_cell.length_b   1.000
_cell.length_c   1.000
_cell.angle_alpha   90.00
_cell.angle_beta   90.00
_cell.angle_gamma   90.00
#
_symmetry.space_group_name_H-M   'P 1'
#
loop_
_entity.id
_entity.type
_entity.pdbx_description
1 polymer ?
#
loop_
_entity_poly.entity_id
_entity_poly.type
_entity_poly.pdbx_seq_one_letter_code
_entity_poly.pdbx_strand_id
1 'polypeptide(L)'
;MLNYSKLFDTFRNLYALPAYNSKYGRALMPLRYFFELTYRCNLQCPYCYVGSDRNKNELSTQEWFEVINQIPFYAFITLVGGEPLIRQDFIPILEKACKKTLGKVNVVSNGILINEDIIQAFIKTKMLLLSISLDGYGENHDSNRGQSGIFDKIINNLDSLNSHKKRPMVDIKTIVLENNLDDLPKLYKLCADMNFEFLSISFLRNNNLKQNSVLFDQFMPDFNENYPI
;
A
#
# COMPACT_ATOMS: atom_id res chain seq x y z
N MET A 1 -19.71 -3.34 22.95
CA MET A 1 -18.51 -3.23 22.08
C MET A 1 -18.33 -1.77 21.72
N LEU A 2 -17.22 -1.15 22.14
CA LEU A 2 -16.88 0.20 21.68
C LEU A 2 -16.67 0.13 20.16
N ASN A 3 -17.42 0.95 19.44
CA ASN A 3 -17.28 1.04 17.98
C ASN A 3 -16.01 1.85 17.66
N TYR A 4 -14.89 1.15 17.53
CA TYR A 4 -13.57 1.74 17.27
C TYR A 4 -13.54 2.65 16.04
N SER A 5 -14.39 2.39 15.03
CA SER A 5 -14.49 3.25 13.85
C SER A 5 -15.06 4.63 14.19
N LYS A 6 -16.12 4.68 15.01
CA LYS A 6 -16.69 5.95 15.47
C LYS A 6 -15.73 6.74 16.35
N LEU A 7 -14.96 6.05 17.20
CA LEU A 7 -13.97 6.71 18.05
C LEU A 7 -12.85 7.32 17.22
N PHE A 8 -12.37 6.57 16.21
CA PHE A 8 -11.32 7.04 15.28
C PHE A 8 -11.81 8.22 14.44
N ASP A 9 -13.02 8.17 13.90
CA ASP A 9 -13.62 9.26 13.14
C ASP A 9 -13.84 10.50 14.00
N THR A 10 -14.28 10.33 15.25
CA THR A 10 -14.40 11.43 16.19
C THR A 10 -13.05 12.08 16.49
N PHE A 11 -12.02 11.26 16.73
CA PHE A 11 -10.65 11.78 16.97
C PHE A 11 -10.09 12.51 15.74
N ARG A 12 -10.26 11.93 14.55
CA ARG A 12 -9.87 12.55 13.28
C ARG A 12 -10.57 13.90 13.09
N ASN A 13 -11.87 13.96 13.33
CA ASN A 13 -12.65 15.19 13.16
C ASN A 13 -12.23 16.25 14.19
N LEU A 14 -12.04 15.88 15.45
CA LEU A 14 -11.52 16.78 16.48
C LEU A 14 -10.13 17.31 16.15
N TYR A 15 -9.29 16.51 15.54
CA TYR A 15 -7.95 16.92 15.09
C TYR A 15 -8.02 17.88 13.89
N ALA A 16 -8.95 17.66 12.96
CA ALA A 16 -9.09 18.46 11.75
C ALA A 16 -9.84 19.79 11.97
N LEU A 17 -10.80 19.81 12.87
CA LEU A 17 -11.65 20.98 13.15
C LEU A 17 -10.87 22.27 13.47
N PRO A 18 -9.83 22.29 14.31
CA PRO A 18 -9.05 23.50 14.57
C PRO A 18 -8.37 24.05 13.31
N ALA A 19 -7.89 23.17 12.42
CA ALA A 19 -7.27 23.57 11.16
C ALA A 19 -8.31 24.14 10.17
N TYR A 20 -9.49 23.53 10.11
CA TYR A 20 -10.61 23.99 9.27
C TYR A 20 -11.18 25.32 9.72
N ASN A 21 -11.28 25.53 11.02
CA ASN A 21 -11.84 26.75 11.63
C ASN A 21 -10.80 27.83 11.88
N SER A 22 -9.52 27.58 11.59
CA SER A 22 -8.49 28.58 11.82
C SER A 22 -8.59 29.69 10.78
N LYS A 23 -8.73 30.92 11.25
CA LYS A 23 -8.75 32.14 10.43
C LYS A 23 -7.52 32.27 9.50
N TYR A 24 -6.47 31.50 9.75
CA TYR A 24 -5.19 31.54 9.03
C TYR A 24 -4.94 30.29 8.16
N GLY A 25 -5.90 29.35 8.07
CA GLY A 25 -5.78 28.14 7.22
C GLY A 25 -4.57 27.25 7.55
N ARG A 26 -4.00 27.33 8.74
CA ARG A 26 -2.83 26.52 9.13
C ARG A 26 -3.27 25.13 9.53
N ALA A 27 -2.89 24.15 8.74
CA ALA A 27 -3.04 22.75 9.11
C ALA A 27 -2.12 22.38 10.28
N LEU A 28 -2.60 21.49 11.15
CA LEU A 28 -1.76 20.83 12.13
C LEU A 28 -0.78 19.87 11.45
N MET A 29 0.20 19.36 12.20
CA MET A 29 1.14 18.36 11.67
C MET A 29 0.37 17.14 11.13
N PRO A 30 0.75 16.61 9.95
CA PRO A 30 0.08 15.45 9.39
C PRO A 30 0.10 14.25 10.34
N LEU A 31 -1.01 13.48 10.36
CA LEU A 31 -1.09 12.23 11.11
C LEU A 31 -0.55 11.04 10.31
N ARG A 32 -0.45 11.19 8.99
CA ARG A 32 0.03 10.14 8.09
C ARG A 32 0.96 10.71 7.03
N TYR A 33 2.05 10.01 6.80
CA TYR A 33 3.06 10.34 5.80
C TYR A 33 3.19 9.18 4.83
N PHE A 34 3.26 9.49 3.53
CA PHE A 34 3.54 8.54 2.47
C PHE A 34 4.93 8.84 1.92
N PHE A 35 5.82 7.85 2.01
CA PHE A 35 7.18 7.95 1.53
C PHE A 35 7.35 7.07 0.30
N GLU A 36 7.46 7.70 -0.87
CA GLU A 36 7.81 7.04 -2.12
C GLU A 36 9.32 6.81 -2.13
N LEU A 37 9.76 5.64 -1.61
CA LEU A 37 11.17 5.35 -1.41
C LEU A 37 11.94 5.24 -2.72
N THR A 38 11.28 4.78 -3.78
CA THR A 38 11.88 4.52 -5.09
C THR A 38 10.82 4.61 -6.18
N TYR A 39 11.22 4.95 -7.39
CA TYR A 39 10.39 4.82 -8.60
C TYR A 39 10.70 3.53 -9.37
N ARG A 40 11.78 2.82 -9.00
CA ARG A 40 12.11 1.50 -9.59
C ARG A 40 11.09 0.46 -9.14
N CYS A 41 10.76 -0.46 -10.04
CA CYS A 41 9.86 -1.58 -9.77
C CYS A 41 10.25 -2.77 -10.63
N ASN A 42 10.05 -3.97 -10.13
CA ASN A 42 10.23 -5.23 -10.84
C ASN A 42 9.01 -5.62 -11.70
N LEU A 43 7.94 -4.79 -11.72
CA LEU A 43 6.75 -4.95 -12.54
C LEU A 43 6.52 -3.73 -13.45
N GLN A 44 5.69 -3.91 -14.49
CA GLN A 44 5.29 -2.87 -15.44
C GLN A 44 3.77 -2.88 -15.65
N CYS A 45 3.02 -2.71 -14.56
CA CYS A 45 1.56 -2.72 -14.60
C CYS A 45 1.02 -1.61 -15.51
N PRO A 46 0.06 -1.89 -16.41
CA PRO A 46 -0.44 -0.93 -17.40
C PRO A 46 -1.04 0.35 -16.80
N TYR A 47 -1.69 0.24 -15.64
CA TYR A 47 -2.36 1.33 -14.93
C TYR A 47 -1.50 1.95 -13.82
N CYS A 48 -0.19 1.67 -13.79
CA CYS A 48 0.69 2.17 -12.73
C CYS A 48 0.87 3.68 -12.83
N TYR A 49 0.60 4.40 -11.74
CA TYR A 49 0.77 5.85 -11.70
C TYR A 49 2.23 6.31 -11.81
N VAL A 50 3.19 5.44 -11.47
CA VAL A 50 4.63 5.71 -11.61
C VAL A 50 5.02 5.79 -13.10
N GLY A 51 4.29 5.09 -13.98
CA GLY A 51 4.52 5.10 -15.41
C GLY A 51 5.88 4.54 -15.82
N SER A 52 6.42 5.04 -16.95
CA SER A 52 7.70 4.60 -17.53
C SER A 52 8.91 5.37 -17.01
N ASP A 53 8.72 6.56 -16.41
CA ASP A 53 9.83 7.40 -15.92
C ASP A 53 10.29 6.93 -14.52
N ARG A 54 11.16 5.91 -14.55
CA ARG A 54 11.67 5.23 -13.35
C ARG A 54 13.08 5.67 -12.96
N ASN A 55 13.70 6.56 -13.74
CA ASN A 55 15.07 7.04 -13.53
C ASN A 55 15.09 8.41 -12.84
N LYS A 56 14.37 8.54 -11.73
CA LYS A 56 14.42 9.76 -10.92
C LYS A 56 15.51 9.64 -9.86
N ASN A 57 16.07 10.78 -9.47
CA ASN A 57 16.98 10.82 -8.33
C ASN A 57 16.25 10.36 -7.07
N GLU A 58 16.83 9.40 -6.38
CA GLU A 58 16.30 8.85 -5.13
C GLU A 58 17.11 9.41 -3.95
N LEU A 59 16.43 9.65 -2.84
CA LEU A 59 17.12 9.98 -1.60
C LEU A 59 17.99 8.82 -1.16
N SER A 60 19.17 9.14 -0.67
CA SER A 60 20.08 8.20 0.00
C SER A 60 19.49 7.73 1.33
N THR A 61 20.05 6.66 1.89
CA THR A 61 19.67 6.15 3.22
C THR A 61 19.77 7.24 4.29
N GLN A 62 20.83 8.05 4.25
CA GLN A 62 21.04 9.09 5.25
C GLN A 62 19.99 10.21 5.13
N GLU A 63 19.67 10.65 3.92
CA GLU A 63 18.63 11.64 3.70
C GLU A 63 17.26 11.12 4.16
N TRP A 64 16.94 9.82 3.91
CA TRP A 64 15.73 9.21 4.47
C TRP A 64 15.73 9.22 6.00
N PHE A 65 16.88 8.97 6.64
CA PHE A 65 16.98 9.04 8.10
C PHE A 65 16.71 10.46 8.62
N GLU A 66 17.18 11.47 7.92
CA GLU A 66 16.93 12.88 8.27
C GLU A 66 15.45 13.24 8.11
N VAL A 67 14.81 12.82 7.03
CA VAL A 67 13.37 12.99 6.83
C VAL A 67 12.58 12.29 7.94
N ILE A 68 12.88 11.02 8.24
CA ILE A 68 12.21 10.25 9.28
C ILE A 68 12.39 10.88 10.66
N ASN A 69 13.54 11.46 10.97
CA ASN A 69 13.79 12.13 12.25
C ASN A 69 12.84 13.30 12.52
N GLN A 70 12.34 13.96 11.46
CA GLN A 70 11.42 15.09 11.56
C GLN A 70 9.97 14.66 11.82
N ILE A 71 9.63 13.38 11.59
CA ILE A 71 8.27 12.89 11.74
C ILE A 71 7.91 12.78 13.22
N PRO A 72 6.70 13.23 13.65
CA PRO A 72 6.23 13.03 15.00
C PRO A 72 6.08 11.53 15.35
N PHE A 73 6.43 11.15 16.58
CA PHE A 73 6.36 9.75 17.03
C PHE A 73 4.95 9.15 16.97
N TYR A 74 3.93 9.99 17.03
CA TYR A 74 2.52 9.57 16.97
C TYR A 74 2.02 9.35 15.54
N ALA A 75 2.75 9.81 14.54
CA ALA A 75 2.34 9.73 13.15
C ALA A 75 2.44 8.30 12.60
N PHE A 76 1.73 8.06 11.52
CA PHE A 76 1.75 6.83 10.76
C PHE A 76 2.59 7.03 9.49
N ILE A 77 3.53 6.14 9.22
CA ILE A 77 4.32 6.18 7.98
C ILE A 77 3.88 5.05 7.05
N THR A 78 3.63 5.36 5.80
CA THR A 78 3.45 4.38 4.73
C THR A 78 4.67 4.43 3.81
N LEU A 79 5.42 3.33 3.75
CA LEU A 79 6.51 3.13 2.82
C LEU A 79 5.96 2.55 1.53
N VAL A 80 6.15 3.26 0.43
CA VAL A 80 5.55 2.97 -0.87
C VAL A 80 6.53 3.39 -1.98
N GLY A 81 6.12 3.34 -3.23
CA GLY A 81 6.90 3.79 -4.38
C GLY A 81 6.58 2.95 -5.62
N GLY A 82 7.57 2.64 -6.43
CA GLY A 82 7.47 1.56 -7.41
C GLY A 82 7.34 0.23 -6.67
N GLU A 83 8.48 -0.35 -6.27
CA GLU A 83 8.51 -1.47 -5.31
C GLU A 83 9.55 -1.18 -4.23
N PRO A 84 9.15 -0.90 -2.99
CA PRO A 84 10.08 -0.52 -1.93
C PRO A 84 11.10 -1.62 -1.60
N LEU A 85 10.73 -2.89 -1.73
CA LEU A 85 11.60 -4.03 -1.42
C LEU A 85 12.75 -4.21 -2.41
N ILE A 86 12.78 -3.47 -3.53
CA ILE A 86 13.90 -3.50 -4.48
C ILE A 86 15.13 -2.71 -3.96
N ARG A 87 14.92 -1.83 -2.99
CA ARG A 87 16.01 -1.05 -2.39
C ARG A 87 16.86 -1.93 -1.49
N GLN A 88 18.16 -1.89 -1.68
CA GLN A 88 19.11 -2.63 -0.84
C GLN A 88 19.12 -2.12 0.62
N ASP A 89 18.78 -0.84 0.82
CA ASP A 89 18.71 -0.19 2.12
C ASP A 89 17.28 -0.14 2.70
N PHE A 90 16.35 -0.95 2.16
CA PHE A 90 14.97 -0.99 2.64
C PHE A 90 14.89 -1.34 4.14
N ILE A 91 15.60 -2.38 4.58
CA ILE A 91 15.55 -2.84 5.98
C ILE A 91 16.04 -1.76 6.95
N PRO A 92 17.19 -1.10 6.77
CA PRO A 92 17.59 0.03 7.60
C PRO A 92 16.57 1.17 7.65
N ILE A 93 15.95 1.51 6.53
CA ILE A 93 14.91 2.56 6.47
C ILE A 93 13.67 2.13 7.27
N LEU A 94 13.22 0.88 7.11
CA LEU A 94 12.10 0.31 7.88
C LEU A 94 12.38 0.33 9.38
N GLU A 95 13.55 -0.12 9.81
CA GLU A 95 13.97 -0.12 11.23
C GLU A 95 13.95 1.29 11.81
N LYS A 96 14.45 2.27 11.06
CA LYS A 96 14.45 3.68 11.46
C LYS A 96 13.03 4.23 11.60
N ALA A 97 12.15 3.95 10.63
CA ALA A 97 10.76 4.39 10.64
C ALA A 97 9.97 3.76 11.80
N CYS A 98 10.11 2.46 12.01
CA CYS A 98 9.44 1.75 13.11
C CYS A 98 9.92 2.22 14.48
N LYS A 99 11.22 2.44 14.65
CA LYS A 99 11.77 3.00 15.89
C LYS A 99 11.21 4.40 16.18
N LYS A 100 11.09 5.25 15.15
CA LYS A 100 10.59 6.61 15.28
C LYS A 100 9.11 6.66 15.66
N THR A 101 8.30 5.80 15.07
CA THR A 101 6.83 5.83 15.19
C THR A 101 6.24 4.73 16.07
N LEU A 102 7.09 4.02 16.82
CA LEU A 102 6.67 2.90 17.69
C LEU A 102 5.92 1.80 16.89
N GLY A 103 6.45 1.47 15.72
CA GLY A 103 5.90 0.44 14.84
C GLY A 103 4.70 0.87 13.97
N LYS A 104 4.25 2.13 14.04
CA LYS A 104 3.14 2.64 13.21
C LYS A 104 3.58 2.82 11.75
N VAL A 105 4.00 1.73 11.13
CA VAL A 105 4.48 1.69 9.76
C VAL A 105 3.63 0.72 8.96
N ASN A 106 3.27 1.13 7.74
CA ASN A 106 2.71 0.30 6.69
C ASN A 106 3.72 0.18 5.55
N VAL A 107 3.89 -1.00 5.01
CA VAL A 107 4.64 -1.24 3.77
C VAL A 107 3.65 -1.65 2.69
N VAL A 108 3.69 -0.98 1.54
CA VAL A 108 2.88 -1.35 0.36
C VAL A 108 3.81 -1.99 -0.65
N SER A 109 3.56 -3.23 -1.00
CA SER A 109 4.41 -4.04 -1.87
C SER A 109 3.58 -4.86 -2.87
N ASN A 110 4.20 -5.23 -3.99
CA ASN A 110 3.65 -6.25 -4.88
C ASN A 110 3.85 -7.69 -4.36
N GLY A 111 4.60 -7.88 -3.28
CA GLY A 111 4.76 -9.17 -2.61
C GLY A 111 5.79 -10.13 -3.21
N ILE A 112 6.30 -9.86 -4.43
CA ILE A 112 7.17 -10.80 -5.16
C ILE A 112 8.54 -11.01 -4.48
N LEU A 113 9.06 -9.94 -3.84
CA LEU A 113 10.39 -9.93 -3.23
C LEU A 113 10.39 -10.26 -1.74
N ILE A 114 9.25 -10.60 -1.18
CA ILE A 114 9.19 -11.06 0.21
C ILE A 114 9.93 -12.40 0.31
N ASN A 115 10.88 -12.45 1.20
CA ASN A 115 11.69 -13.62 1.55
C ASN A 115 11.88 -13.67 3.07
N GLU A 116 12.57 -14.66 3.57
CA GLU A 116 12.75 -14.86 5.02
C GLU A 116 13.43 -13.66 5.69
N ASP A 117 14.44 -13.03 5.08
CA ASP A 117 15.12 -11.87 5.66
C ASP A 117 14.16 -10.68 5.83
N ILE A 118 13.31 -10.44 4.84
CA ILE A 118 12.26 -9.40 4.87
C ILE A 118 11.21 -9.74 5.94
N ILE A 119 10.77 -11.00 6.02
CA ILE A 119 9.82 -11.46 7.04
C ILE A 119 10.39 -11.22 8.44
N GLN A 120 11.63 -11.61 8.67
CA GLN A 120 12.30 -11.40 9.97
C GLN A 120 12.45 -9.90 10.30
N ALA A 121 12.73 -9.06 9.31
CA ALA A 121 12.77 -7.61 9.50
C ALA A 121 11.39 -7.05 9.91
N PHE A 122 10.30 -7.50 9.27
CA PHE A 122 8.94 -7.11 9.65
C PHE A 122 8.61 -7.49 11.09
N ILE A 123 8.95 -8.73 11.49
CA ILE A 123 8.70 -9.23 12.85
C ILE A 123 9.54 -8.48 13.90
N LYS A 124 10.83 -8.33 13.64
CA LYS A 124 11.79 -7.66 14.55
C LYS A 124 11.41 -6.22 14.79
N THR A 125 10.99 -5.51 13.76
CA THR A 125 10.59 -4.10 13.84
C THR A 125 9.21 -3.90 14.45
N LYS A 126 8.41 -4.96 14.55
CA LYS A 126 7.01 -4.93 15.01
C LYS A 126 6.18 -3.93 14.18
N MET A 127 6.45 -3.85 12.89
CA MET A 127 5.65 -3.01 12.01
C MET A 127 4.18 -3.42 12.04
N LEU A 128 3.30 -2.43 11.88
CA LEU A 128 1.87 -2.65 12.11
C LEU A 128 1.20 -3.38 10.95
N LEU A 129 1.49 -2.97 9.70
CA LEU A 129 0.69 -3.38 8.55
C LEU A 129 1.56 -3.66 7.33
N LEU A 130 1.25 -4.73 6.62
CA LEU A 130 1.76 -5.04 5.29
C LEU A 130 0.58 -5.03 4.31
N SER A 131 0.62 -4.13 3.34
CA SER A 131 -0.38 -4.07 2.27
C SER A 131 0.18 -4.72 1.01
N ILE A 132 -0.49 -5.76 0.52
CA ILE A 132 -0.10 -6.52 -0.67
C ILE A 132 -1.09 -6.27 -1.79
N SER A 133 -0.56 -5.91 -2.95
CA SER A 133 -1.37 -5.64 -4.12
C SER A 133 -1.72 -6.93 -4.88
N LEU A 134 -3.00 -7.31 -4.90
CA LEU A 134 -3.53 -8.43 -5.68
C LEU A 134 -4.73 -7.96 -6.50
N ASP A 135 -4.54 -7.75 -7.81
CA ASP A 135 -5.59 -7.22 -8.70
C ASP A 135 -6.25 -8.34 -9.54
N GLY A 136 -6.69 -9.39 -8.88
CA GLY A 136 -7.34 -10.56 -9.44
C GLY A 136 -6.85 -11.85 -8.79
N TYR A 137 -7.39 -12.98 -9.22
CA TYR A 137 -7.05 -14.31 -8.74
C TYR A 137 -6.36 -15.12 -9.87
N GLY A 138 -5.23 -15.74 -9.56
CA GLY A 138 -4.48 -16.55 -10.52
C GLY A 138 -4.03 -15.75 -11.75
N GLU A 139 -4.33 -16.26 -12.94
CA GLU A 139 -3.93 -15.68 -14.23
C GLU A 139 -4.46 -14.26 -14.46
N ASN A 140 -5.61 -13.89 -13.88
CA ASN A 140 -6.12 -12.52 -13.97
C ASN A 140 -5.20 -11.54 -13.27
N HIS A 141 -4.67 -11.91 -12.09
CA HIS A 141 -3.67 -11.08 -11.41
C HIS A 141 -2.42 -10.93 -12.26
N ASP A 142 -1.90 -12.01 -12.78
CA ASP A 142 -0.70 -12.05 -13.61
C ASP A 142 -0.85 -11.15 -14.85
N SER A 143 -1.98 -11.26 -15.54
CA SER A 143 -2.34 -10.44 -16.68
C SER A 143 -2.42 -8.95 -16.32
N ASN A 144 -3.11 -8.61 -15.22
CA ASN A 144 -3.28 -7.24 -14.76
C ASN A 144 -1.94 -6.61 -14.33
N ARG A 145 -1.00 -7.41 -13.85
CA ARG A 145 0.33 -6.95 -13.41
C ARG A 145 1.41 -7.10 -14.49
N GLY A 146 1.08 -7.71 -15.64
CA GLY A 146 1.94 -7.82 -16.82
C GLY A 146 3.08 -8.84 -16.68
N GLN A 147 2.93 -9.85 -15.83
CA GLN A 147 3.95 -10.90 -15.65
C GLN A 147 3.30 -12.20 -15.17
N SER A 148 3.54 -13.30 -15.89
CA SER A 148 3.00 -14.62 -15.56
C SER A 148 3.68 -15.26 -14.35
N GLY A 149 2.93 -16.07 -13.58
CA GLY A 149 3.40 -16.87 -12.46
C GLY A 149 3.68 -16.08 -11.18
N ILE A 150 3.35 -14.80 -11.14
CA ILE A 150 3.60 -13.98 -9.95
C ILE A 150 2.55 -14.20 -8.87
N PHE A 151 1.31 -14.53 -9.22
CA PHE A 151 0.27 -14.83 -8.25
C PHE A 151 0.69 -15.94 -7.31
N ASP A 152 1.07 -17.10 -7.86
CA ASP A 152 1.48 -18.26 -7.07
C ASP A 152 2.72 -17.95 -6.23
N LYS A 153 3.66 -17.20 -6.79
CA LYS A 153 4.84 -16.76 -6.04
C LYS A 153 4.47 -15.88 -4.85
N ILE A 154 3.55 -14.93 -5.04
CA ILE A 154 3.08 -14.06 -3.96
C ILE A 154 2.37 -14.88 -2.88
N ILE A 155 1.49 -15.83 -3.27
CA ILE A 155 0.79 -16.69 -2.32
C ILE A 155 1.78 -17.51 -1.51
N ASN A 156 2.78 -18.13 -2.13
CA ASN A 156 3.83 -18.87 -1.42
C ASN A 156 4.60 -17.99 -0.42
N ASN A 157 4.91 -16.74 -0.78
CA ASN A 157 5.56 -15.78 0.11
C ASN A 157 4.65 -15.40 1.28
N LEU A 158 3.35 -15.25 1.03
CA LEU A 158 2.36 -14.96 2.06
C LEU A 158 2.12 -16.15 2.99
N ASP A 159 2.15 -17.40 2.49
CA ASP A 159 2.12 -18.60 3.32
C ASP A 159 3.31 -18.67 4.26
N SER A 160 4.52 -18.38 3.74
CA SER A 160 5.72 -18.28 4.58
C SER A 160 5.56 -17.23 5.68
N LEU A 161 5.10 -16.03 5.32
CA LEU A 161 4.82 -14.97 6.31
C LEU A 161 3.79 -15.42 7.34
N ASN A 162 2.71 -16.09 6.90
CA ASN A 162 1.60 -16.50 7.74
C ASN A 162 1.98 -17.63 8.74
N SER A 163 3.05 -18.37 8.46
CA SER A 163 3.59 -19.37 9.39
C SER A 163 4.13 -18.73 10.69
N HIS A 164 4.40 -17.44 10.70
CA HIS A 164 4.95 -16.71 11.83
C HIS A 164 3.87 -16.03 12.68
N LYS A 165 3.70 -16.46 13.93
CA LYS A 165 2.70 -15.92 14.87
C LYS A 165 2.81 -14.41 15.15
N LYS A 166 3.99 -13.81 14.94
CA LYS A 166 4.27 -12.40 15.21
C LYS A 166 4.33 -11.54 13.93
N ARG A 167 3.78 -12.04 12.83
CA ARG A 167 3.71 -11.30 11.59
C ARG A 167 2.92 -9.99 11.75
N PRO A 168 3.17 -8.97 10.94
CA PRO A 168 2.31 -7.80 10.88
C PRO A 168 0.89 -8.19 10.43
N MET A 169 -0.09 -7.32 10.67
CA MET A 169 -1.38 -7.42 10.01
C MET A 169 -1.20 -7.35 8.49
N VAL A 170 -2.02 -8.07 7.75
CA VAL A 170 -1.99 -8.08 6.28
C VAL A 170 -3.26 -7.46 5.72
N ASP A 171 -3.07 -6.57 4.75
CA ASP A 171 -4.13 -5.93 3.98
C ASP A 171 -3.95 -6.28 2.51
N ILE A 172 -4.82 -7.09 1.96
CA ILE A 172 -4.86 -7.33 0.52
C ILE A 172 -5.54 -6.15 -0.15
N LYS A 173 -4.81 -5.50 -1.06
CA LYS A 173 -5.31 -4.35 -1.84
C LYS A 173 -5.61 -4.78 -3.26
N THR A 174 -6.83 -4.53 -3.70
CA THR A 174 -7.22 -4.75 -5.08
C THR A 174 -7.78 -3.49 -5.72
N ILE A 175 -7.37 -3.25 -6.96
CA ILE A 175 -8.00 -2.26 -7.83
C ILE A 175 -9.07 -3.00 -8.64
N VAL A 176 -10.30 -2.49 -8.62
CA VAL A 176 -11.40 -3.03 -9.43
C VAL A 176 -11.14 -2.70 -10.89
N LEU A 177 -11.11 -3.72 -11.70
CA LEU A 177 -10.98 -3.70 -13.14
C LEU A 177 -12.12 -4.54 -13.74
N GLU A 178 -12.45 -4.32 -14.99
CA GLU A 178 -13.53 -5.05 -15.66
C GLU A 178 -13.32 -6.58 -15.61
N ASN A 179 -12.08 -7.02 -15.81
CA ASN A 179 -11.73 -8.43 -15.89
C ASN A 179 -11.53 -9.12 -14.53
N ASN A 180 -11.63 -8.41 -13.40
CA ASN A 180 -11.41 -9.02 -12.07
C ASN A 180 -12.60 -8.93 -11.11
N LEU A 181 -13.77 -8.49 -11.58
CA LEU A 181 -14.97 -8.39 -10.74
C LEU A 181 -15.35 -9.76 -10.15
N ASP A 182 -15.31 -10.82 -10.95
CA ASP A 182 -15.63 -12.18 -10.55
C ASP A 182 -14.57 -12.82 -9.62
N ASP A 183 -13.43 -12.17 -9.48
CA ASP A 183 -12.36 -12.63 -8.59
C ASP A 183 -12.49 -12.05 -7.17
N LEU A 184 -13.27 -10.98 -6.97
CA LEU A 184 -13.41 -10.36 -5.65
C LEU A 184 -13.90 -11.35 -4.57
N PRO A 185 -14.89 -12.23 -4.82
CA PRO A 185 -15.28 -13.27 -3.87
C PRO A 185 -14.14 -14.26 -3.58
N LYS A 186 -13.30 -14.59 -4.58
CA LYS A 186 -12.16 -15.50 -4.42
C LYS A 186 -11.07 -14.86 -3.56
N LEU A 187 -10.78 -13.56 -3.77
CA LEU A 187 -9.85 -12.79 -2.93
C LEU A 187 -10.35 -12.67 -1.49
N TYR A 188 -11.65 -12.45 -1.30
CA TYR A 188 -12.25 -12.47 0.04
C TYR A 188 -12.05 -13.82 0.72
N LYS A 189 -12.34 -14.92 0.00
CA LYS A 189 -12.13 -16.27 0.54
C LYS A 189 -10.66 -16.53 0.86
N LEU A 190 -9.74 -16.13 0.00
CA LEU A 190 -8.29 -16.22 0.25
C LEU A 190 -7.91 -15.50 1.54
N CYS A 191 -8.38 -14.26 1.75
CA CYS A 191 -8.12 -13.51 2.97
C CYS A 191 -8.66 -14.23 4.21
N ALA A 192 -9.85 -14.81 4.12
CA ALA A 192 -10.46 -15.56 5.22
C ALA A 192 -9.67 -16.85 5.53
N ASP A 193 -9.31 -17.63 4.52
CA ASP A 193 -8.57 -18.90 4.66
C ASP A 193 -7.18 -18.66 5.25
N MET A 194 -6.53 -17.53 4.90
CA MET A 194 -5.20 -17.14 5.43
C MET A 194 -5.26 -16.31 6.72
N ASN A 195 -6.45 -16.04 7.25
CA ASN A 195 -6.64 -15.18 8.43
C ASN A 195 -5.98 -13.79 8.27
N PHE A 196 -6.09 -13.17 7.10
CA PHE A 196 -5.67 -11.80 6.89
C PHE A 196 -6.70 -10.82 7.44
N GLU A 197 -6.22 -9.68 7.91
CA GLU A 197 -7.06 -8.74 8.67
C GLU A 197 -7.91 -7.85 7.78
N PHE A 198 -7.45 -7.56 6.53
CA PHE A 198 -8.15 -6.61 5.65
C PHE A 198 -8.13 -7.06 4.19
N LEU A 199 -9.24 -6.73 3.51
CA LEU A 199 -9.33 -6.67 2.06
C LEU A 199 -9.78 -5.26 1.68
N SER A 200 -8.88 -4.47 1.10
CA SER A 200 -9.13 -3.10 0.65
C SER A 200 -9.42 -3.07 -0.84
N ILE A 201 -10.63 -2.67 -1.19
CA ILE A 201 -11.09 -2.55 -2.58
C ILE A 201 -11.04 -1.08 -2.98
N SER A 202 -10.42 -0.78 -4.11
CA SER A 202 -10.28 0.58 -4.64
C SER A 202 -10.62 0.63 -6.12
N PHE A 203 -11.11 1.77 -6.56
CA PHE A 203 -11.31 2.04 -7.99
C PHE A 203 -10.10 2.75 -8.58
N LEU A 204 -9.88 2.54 -9.86
CA LEU A 204 -8.83 3.25 -10.61
C LEU A 204 -9.12 4.76 -10.59
N ARG A 205 -8.15 5.57 -10.18
CA ARG A 205 -8.31 7.03 -10.16
C ARG A 205 -7.89 7.65 -11.48
N ASN A 206 -8.74 8.50 -12.03
CA ASN A 206 -8.53 9.19 -13.31
C ASN A 206 -7.41 10.26 -13.30
N ASN A 207 -6.84 10.61 -12.16
CA ASN A 207 -5.93 11.77 -12.01
C ASN A 207 -4.63 11.67 -12.82
N ASN A 208 -4.24 10.49 -13.30
CA ASN A 208 -3.02 10.27 -14.07
C ASN A 208 -3.27 9.98 -15.57
N LEU A 209 -4.53 9.99 -16.00
CA LEU A 209 -4.93 9.52 -17.32
C LEU A 209 -5.04 10.61 -18.38
N LYS A 210 -4.66 11.85 -18.07
CA LYS A 210 -4.58 12.90 -19.11
C LYS A 210 -3.66 12.55 -20.28
N GLN A 211 -2.78 11.56 -20.11
CA GLN A 211 -1.92 11.03 -21.19
C GLN A 211 -2.39 9.68 -21.76
N ASN A 212 -3.36 9.00 -21.11
CA ASN A 212 -3.85 7.67 -21.52
C ASN A 212 -5.34 7.51 -21.28
N SER A 213 -6.17 8.43 -21.81
CA SER A 213 -7.64 8.31 -21.75
C SER A 213 -8.16 6.96 -22.29
N VAL A 214 -7.46 6.41 -23.29
CA VAL A 214 -7.77 5.11 -23.91
C VAL A 214 -7.64 3.95 -22.90
N LEU A 215 -6.69 3.99 -21.97
CA LEU A 215 -6.52 2.93 -20.97
C LEU A 215 -7.60 2.98 -19.89
N PHE A 216 -8.08 4.18 -19.55
CA PHE A 216 -9.15 4.31 -18.55
C PHE A 216 -10.46 3.73 -19.07
N ASP A 217 -10.85 4.11 -20.28
CA ASP A 217 -12.06 3.63 -20.92
C ASP A 217 -12.01 2.10 -21.17
N GLN A 218 -10.81 1.55 -21.31
CA GLN A 218 -10.60 0.11 -21.52
C GLN A 218 -10.66 -0.72 -20.22
N PHE A 219 -10.36 -0.12 -19.05
CA PHE A 219 -10.26 -0.84 -17.77
C PHE A 219 -11.37 -0.49 -16.76
N MET A 220 -12.16 0.55 -17.02
CA MET A 220 -13.29 0.88 -16.16
C MET A 220 -14.59 0.34 -16.77
N PRO A 221 -15.35 -0.45 -16.01
CA PRO A 221 -16.73 -0.72 -16.39
C PRO A 221 -17.49 0.60 -16.52
N ASP A 222 -18.54 0.65 -17.35
CA ASP A 222 -19.40 1.82 -17.61
C ASP A 222 -20.00 2.43 -16.33
N PHE A 223 -19.13 2.93 -15.48
CA PHE A 223 -19.49 3.54 -14.18
C PHE A 223 -20.11 4.91 -14.35
N ASN A 224 -19.82 5.59 -15.49
CA ASN A 224 -20.26 6.97 -15.71
C ASN A 224 -21.75 7.10 -16.05
N GLU A 225 -22.41 6.07 -16.55
CA GLU A 225 -23.83 6.15 -16.90
C GLU A 225 -24.76 5.79 -15.74
N ASN A 226 -24.32 4.99 -14.77
CA ASN A 226 -25.18 4.47 -13.72
C ASN A 226 -24.96 5.08 -12.32
N TYR A 227 -23.89 5.83 -12.11
CA TYR A 227 -23.59 6.48 -10.83
C TYR A 227 -23.07 7.91 -11.05
N PRO A 228 -23.95 8.90 -11.27
CA PRO A 228 -23.53 10.29 -11.30
C PRO A 228 -23.01 10.68 -9.92
N ILE A 229 -21.74 11.14 -9.87
CA ILE A 229 -21.12 11.73 -8.69
C ILE A 229 -21.63 13.15 -8.49
#